data_030ab996d6a449ada8442659f76ab0f3
#
_entry.id   030ab996d6a449ada8442659f76ab0f3
#
_cell.length_a   1.000
_cell.length_b   1.000
_cell.length_c   1.000
_cell.angle_alpha   90.00
_cell.angle_beta   90.00
_cell.angle_gamma   90.00
#
_symmetry.space_group_name_H-M   'P 1'
#
loop_
_entity.id
_entity.type
_entity.pdbx_description
1 polymer ?
#
loop_
_entity_poly.entity_id
_entity_poly.type
_entity_poly.pdbx_seq_one_letter_code
_entity_poly.pdbx_strand_id
1 'polypeptide(L)'
;MFRACMFRACSVAAALGLAALMLGQSGGAAAQASAPDVAAFLAGRSKDCPGCNLSGAKLKRRDLTGANLAGANLAEASFHRALLRGANLAGADLTGANLNKTSLLQANLSRAKMKGAMLFEAEAGRADFSGADLSEALMGSIRLAGGKLDGANLTEADLEAAQLDDASFAGARLEGANLHQGRMLRANLRGAVADGADFTGANMREVNLHGAALRQSIFFLVDLGIADLSAADMSYAVLRSANLTSANQAGTVLTGAMMPDNTIHP
;
A
#
# COMPACT_ATOMS: atom_id res chain seq x y z
N MET A 1 22.13 -31.48 70.42
CA MET A 1 21.22 -31.54 71.56
C MET A 1 19.80 -31.54 70.99
N PHE A 2 19.15 -32.71 71.06
CA PHE A 2 17.82 -32.98 71.58
C PHE A 2 16.64 -32.29 70.84
N ARG A 3 15.69 -32.91 70.29
CA ARG A 3 14.79 -34.13 70.36
C ARG A 3 13.48 -33.62 69.70
N ALA A 4 12.92 -34.18 68.67
CA ALA A 4 12.01 -35.34 68.61
C ALA A 4 10.78 -35.26 69.45
N CYS A 5 9.56 -35.30 68.85
CA CYS A 5 8.39 -36.12 69.15
C CYS A 5 7.23 -35.63 68.24
N MET A 6 6.69 -36.36 67.29
CA MET A 6 5.81 -37.56 67.30
C MET A 6 4.52 -37.42 68.14
N PHE A 7 3.35 -37.51 67.53
CA PHE A 7 2.20 -38.38 67.75
C PHE A 7 0.99 -37.92 66.96
N ARG A 8 0.49 -38.66 65.93
CA ARG A 8 -0.59 -39.67 65.96
C ARG A 8 -1.92 -39.10 66.55
N ALA A 9 -3.04 -39.24 66.00
CA ALA A 9 -3.73 -40.12 65.05
C ALA A 9 -5.25 -39.87 65.16
N CYS A 10 -5.94 -40.42 64.22
CA CYS A 10 -7.26 -41.02 64.19
C CYS A 10 -8.53 -40.16 63.95
N SER A 11 -9.06 -40.40 62.81
CA SER A 11 -10.40 -40.98 62.48
C SER A 11 -11.67 -40.29 62.99
N VAL A 12 -12.63 -40.03 62.14
CA VAL A 12 -13.81 -40.87 61.81
C VAL A 12 -14.72 -40.16 60.83
N ALA A 13 -15.27 -40.92 59.93
CA ALA A 13 -16.16 -40.58 58.84
C ALA A 13 -17.51 -40.03 59.25
N ALA A 14 -18.11 -39.19 58.41
CA ALA A 14 -19.57 -39.17 58.26
C ALA A 14 -19.89 -38.70 56.81
N ALA A 15 -20.46 -39.61 56.06
CA ALA A 15 -21.09 -39.38 54.81
C ALA A 15 -22.39 -38.61 54.96
N LEU A 16 -22.58 -37.54 54.21
CA LEU A 16 -23.92 -37.05 53.90
C LEU A 16 -23.87 -36.45 52.48
N GLY A 17 -24.62 -37.11 51.61
CA GLY A 17 -24.76 -36.72 50.22
C GLY A 17 -25.47 -35.38 50.06
N LEU A 18 -24.92 -34.60 49.11
CA LEU A 18 -25.66 -33.55 48.47
C LEU A 18 -25.37 -33.63 46.95
N ALA A 19 -26.43 -33.95 46.23
CA ALA A 19 -26.46 -33.90 44.78
C ALA A 19 -26.16 -32.47 44.35
N ALA A 20 -24.96 -32.24 43.78
CA ALA A 20 -24.65 -31.01 43.12
C ALA A 20 -25.06 -31.11 41.63
N LEU A 21 -26.06 -30.31 41.31
CA LEU A 21 -26.54 -30.05 39.95
C LEU A 21 -25.36 -29.77 39.02
N MET A 22 -25.13 -30.65 38.09
CA MET A 22 -24.25 -30.38 36.92
C MET A 22 -24.94 -29.35 36.06
N LEU A 23 -24.72 -28.07 36.34
CA LEU A 23 -24.93 -26.99 35.35
C LEU A 23 -23.85 -27.17 34.28
N GLY A 24 -24.26 -27.73 33.17
CA GLY A 24 -23.44 -27.79 31.96
C GLY A 24 -23.00 -26.38 31.53
N GLN A 25 -21.80 -26.01 31.87
CA GLN A 25 -21.12 -24.90 31.18
C GLN A 25 -20.79 -25.40 29.81
N SER A 26 -21.68 -25.10 28.85
CA SER A 26 -21.32 -25.06 27.43
C SER A 26 -20.35 -23.88 27.21
N GLY A 27 -19.13 -24.04 27.67
CA GLY A 27 -18.02 -23.21 27.30
C GLY A 27 -17.82 -23.41 25.80
N GLY A 28 -18.39 -22.50 25.01
CA GLY A 28 -17.99 -22.37 23.61
C GLY A 28 -16.50 -22.22 23.61
N ALA A 29 -15.78 -23.26 23.17
CA ALA A 29 -14.39 -23.18 22.85
C ALA A 29 -14.29 -22.14 21.71
N ALA A 30 -14.03 -20.89 22.08
CA ALA A 30 -13.49 -19.93 21.09
C ALA A 30 -12.27 -20.64 20.52
N ALA A 31 -12.37 -21.03 19.25
CA ALA A 31 -11.26 -21.63 18.55
C ALA A 31 -10.08 -20.66 18.68
N GLN A 32 -9.14 -20.99 19.55
CA GLN A 32 -7.88 -20.27 19.64
C GLN A 32 -7.26 -20.41 18.26
N ALA A 33 -7.17 -19.32 17.52
CA ALA A 33 -6.47 -19.29 16.25
C ALA A 33 -5.07 -19.85 16.53
N SER A 34 -4.79 -21.04 16.00
CA SER A 34 -3.48 -21.66 16.13
C SER A 34 -2.44 -20.69 15.55
N ALA A 35 -1.29 -20.55 16.24
CA ALA A 35 -0.19 -19.76 15.72
C ALA A 35 0.10 -20.17 14.27
N PRO A 36 0.33 -19.20 13.36
CA PRO A 36 0.51 -19.50 11.95
C PRO A 36 1.74 -20.39 11.75
N ASP A 37 1.57 -21.47 10.99
CA ASP A 37 2.64 -22.44 10.72
C ASP A 37 3.51 -21.99 9.54
N VAL A 38 4.60 -21.29 9.84
CA VAL A 38 5.60 -20.84 8.86
C VAL A 38 6.15 -22.01 8.06
N ALA A 39 6.39 -23.19 8.69
CA ALA A 39 6.95 -24.33 8.00
C ALA A 39 5.94 -24.93 7.00
N ALA A 40 4.65 -25.00 7.34
CA ALA A 40 3.60 -25.41 6.40
C ALA A 40 3.48 -24.44 5.23
N PHE A 41 3.54 -23.12 5.51
CA PHE A 41 3.52 -22.10 4.46
C PHE A 41 4.73 -22.25 3.51
N LEU A 42 5.96 -22.31 4.05
CA LEU A 42 7.16 -22.43 3.24
C LEU A 42 7.18 -23.73 2.43
N ALA A 43 6.69 -24.83 2.98
CA ALA A 43 6.54 -26.11 2.31
C ALA A 43 5.39 -26.14 1.27
N GLY A 44 4.60 -25.07 1.14
CA GLY A 44 3.47 -24.99 0.21
C GLY A 44 2.22 -25.77 0.63
N ARG A 45 2.17 -26.25 1.89
CA ARG A 45 0.98 -26.93 2.45
C ARG A 45 -0.10 -25.96 2.92
N SER A 46 0.25 -24.68 3.14
CA SER A 46 -0.67 -23.58 3.39
C SER A 46 -0.34 -22.39 2.50
N LYS A 47 -1.35 -21.61 2.12
CA LYS A 47 -1.18 -20.29 1.50
C LYS A 47 -1.27 -19.15 2.51
N ASP A 48 -1.81 -19.41 3.69
CA ASP A 48 -2.08 -18.41 4.72
C ASP A 48 -1.00 -18.42 5.80
N CYS A 49 -0.52 -17.24 6.14
CA CYS A 49 0.47 -17.02 7.19
C CYS A 49 0.37 -15.57 7.75
N PRO A 50 -0.80 -15.17 8.28
CA PRO A 50 -0.98 -13.81 8.80
C PRO A 50 -0.05 -13.60 10.00
N GLY A 51 0.61 -12.44 10.06
CA GLY A 51 1.55 -12.08 11.12
C GLY A 51 2.85 -12.90 11.15
N CYS A 52 3.08 -13.79 10.19
CA CYS A 52 4.28 -14.62 10.14
C CYS A 52 5.56 -13.80 9.93
N ASN A 53 6.66 -14.28 10.48
CA ASN A 53 7.97 -13.80 10.07
C ASN A 53 8.47 -14.60 8.85
N LEU A 54 8.42 -13.94 7.70
CA LEU A 54 8.84 -14.46 6.38
C LEU A 54 9.90 -13.54 5.76
N SER A 55 10.64 -12.79 6.57
CA SER A 55 11.70 -11.88 6.11
C SER A 55 12.73 -12.66 5.27
N GLY A 56 13.10 -12.11 4.12
CA GLY A 56 14.02 -12.73 3.17
C GLY A 56 13.51 -14.00 2.49
N ALA A 57 12.23 -14.38 2.69
CA ALA A 57 11.69 -15.63 2.15
C ALA A 57 11.75 -15.67 0.61
N LYS A 58 12.11 -16.82 0.05
CA LYS A 58 12.20 -17.04 -1.39
C LYS A 58 10.87 -17.58 -1.93
N LEU A 59 9.98 -16.66 -2.34
CA LEU A 59 8.61 -16.96 -2.79
C LEU A 59 8.43 -16.74 -4.31
N LYS A 60 9.53 -16.78 -5.07
CA LYS A 60 9.53 -16.58 -6.52
C LYS A 60 8.60 -17.57 -7.22
N ARG A 61 7.77 -17.06 -8.16
CA ARG A 61 6.84 -17.85 -8.99
C ARG A 61 5.84 -18.68 -8.19
N ARG A 62 5.66 -18.46 -6.89
CA ARG A 62 4.65 -19.17 -6.09
C ARG A 62 3.25 -18.69 -6.44
N ASP A 63 2.32 -19.63 -6.46
CA ASP A 63 0.89 -19.30 -6.48
C ASP A 63 0.41 -19.05 -5.04
N LEU A 64 0.21 -17.78 -4.74
CA LEU A 64 -0.32 -17.25 -3.49
C LEU A 64 -1.65 -16.52 -3.74
N THR A 65 -2.35 -16.90 -4.82
CA THR A 65 -3.68 -16.33 -5.14
C THR A 65 -4.63 -16.49 -3.96
N GLY A 66 -5.21 -15.37 -3.50
CA GLY A 66 -6.11 -15.32 -2.37
C GLY A 66 -5.47 -15.55 -1.00
N ALA A 67 -4.14 -15.66 -0.93
CA ALA A 67 -3.42 -15.89 0.33
C ALA A 67 -3.70 -14.81 1.38
N ASN A 68 -3.78 -15.21 2.64
CA ASN A 68 -3.82 -14.26 3.76
C ASN A 68 -2.42 -14.11 4.38
N LEU A 69 -1.80 -12.96 4.11
CA LEU A 69 -0.48 -12.55 4.60
C LEU A 69 -0.58 -11.23 5.39
N ALA A 70 -1.78 -10.91 5.90
CA ALA A 70 -2.00 -9.66 6.64
C ALA A 70 -1.05 -9.54 7.83
N GLY A 71 -0.40 -8.38 7.98
CA GLY A 71 0.53 -8.08 9.06
C GLY A 71 1.81 -8.94 9.06
N ALA A 72 2.06 -9.77 8.04
CA ALA A 72 3.27 -10.58 7.97
C ALA A 72 4.52 -9.71 7.79
N ASN A 73 5.63 -10.11 8.39
CA ASN A 73 6.94 -9.57 8.09
C ASN A 73 7.49 -10.26 6.84
N LEU A 74 7.50 -9.53 5.74
CA LEU A 74 7.96 -9.93 4.41
C LEU A 74 9.11 -9.05 3.92
N ALA A 75 9.78 -8.35 4.84
CA ALA A 75 10.92 -7.49 4.50
C ALA A 75 11.96 -8.28 3.70
N GLU A 76 12.45 -7.70 2.60
CA GLU A 76 13.42 -8.30 1.68
C GLU A 76 12.97 -9.63 1.04
N ALA A 77 11.72 -10.04 1.23
CA ALA A 77 11.21 -11.27 0.60
C ALA A 77 11.17 -11.15 -0.92
N SER A 78 11.37 -12.26 -1.62
CA SER A 78 11.36 -12.28 -3.09
C SER A 78 10.10 -12.96 -3.63
N PHE A 79 9.21 -12.14 -4.21
CA PHE A 79 7.98 -12.55 -4.90
C PHE A 79 8.10 -12.48 -6.43
N HIS A 80 9.31 -12.33 -6.97
CA HIS A 80 9.49 -12.14 -8.41
C HIS A 80 8.65 -13.16 -9.23
N ARG A 81 7.73 -12.63 -10.07
CA ARG A 81 6.77 -13.41 -10.87
C ARG A 81 5.82 -14.32 -10.04
N ALA A 82 5.61 -14.05 -8.76
CA ALA A 82 4.60 -14.77 -7.98
C ALA A 82 3.17 -14.32 -8.37
N LEU A 83 2.19 -15.14 -8.07
CA LEU A 83 0.78 -14.82 -8.22
C LEU A 83 0.20 -14.47 -6.85
N LEU A 84 -0.13 -13.19 -6.64
CA LEU A 84 -0.73 -12.64 -5.42
C LEU A 84 -2.13 -12.05 -5.71
N ARG A 85 -2.77 -12.51 -6.78
CA ARG A 85 -4.11 -12.02 -7.15
C ARG A 85 -5.08 -12.18 -5.98
N GLY A 86 -5.73 -11.08 -5.57
CA GLY A 86 -6.69 -11.06 -4.47
C GLY A 86 -6.09 -11.42 -3.12
N ALA A 87 -4.76 -11.48 -2.98
CA ALA A 87 -4.12 -11.74 -1.69
C ALA A 87 -4.33 -10.59 -0.72
N ASN A 88 -4.43 -10.92 0.57
CA ASN A 88 -4.50 -9.94 1.65
C ASN A 88 -3.10 -9.74 2.27
N LEU A 89 -2.50 -8.60 2.00
CA LEU A 89 -1.21 -8.12 2.52
C LEU A 89 -1.39 -6.86 3.38
N ALA A 90 -2.62 -6.60 3.87
CA ALA A 90 -2.90 -5.40 4.65
C ALA A 90 -1.98 -5.30 5.86
N GLY A 91 -1.32 -4.14 6.02
CA GLY A 91 -0.38 -3.87 7.11
C GLY A 91 0.88 -4.74 7.11
N ALA A 92 1.14 -5.53 6.08
CA ALA A 92 2.36 -6.32 5.97
C ALA A 92 3.61 -5.43 5.85
N ASP A 93 4.74 -5.91 6.34
CA ASP A 93 6.04 -5.29 6.12
C ASP A 93 6.70 -5.90 4.89
N LEU A 94 6.73 -5.14 3.81
CA LEU A 94 7.32 -5.48 2.51
C LEU A 94 8.52 -4.57 2.20
N THR A 95 9.14 -3.98 3.22
CA THR A 95 10.31 -3.09 3.07
C THR A 95 11.39 -3.79 2.26
N GLY A 96 11.84 -3.17 1.16
CA GLY A 96 12.85 -3.73 0.26
C GLY A 96 12.46 -5.04 -0.47
N ALA A 97 11.21 -5.49 -0.37
CA ALA A 97 10.77 -6.73 -1.00
C ALA A 97 10.82 -6.65 -2.53
N ASN A 98 11.13 -7.78 -3.19
CA ASN A 98 11.14 -7.87 -4.63
C ASN A 98 9.83 -8.43 -5.16
N LEU A 99 8.98 -7.53 -5.66
CA LEU A 99 7.68 -7.79 -6.29
C LEU A 99 7.72 -7.59 -7.81
N ASN A 100 8.92 -7.55 -8.43
CA ASN A 100 9.03 -7.34 -9.88
C ASN A 100 8.25 -8.41 -10.64
N LYS A 101 7.44 -7.95 -11.63
CA LYS A 101 6.62 -8.80 -12.51
C LYS A 101 5.64 -9.71 -11.74
N THR A 102 5.30 -9.33 -10.51
CA THR A 102 4.33 -10.04 -9.67
C THR A 102 2.91 -9.69 -10.10
N SER A 103 2.00 -10.66 -10.11
CA SER A 103 0.57 -10.37 -10.28
C SER A 103 -0.06 -10.03 -8.93
N LEU A 104 -0.42 -8.75 -8.75
CA LEU A 104 -1.08 -8.18 -7.57
C LEU A 104 -2.52 -7.76 -7.88
N LEU A 105 -3.11 -8.29 -8.96
CA LEU A 105 -4.46 -7.92 -9.38
C LEU A 105 -5.45 -8.03 -8.22
N GLN A 106 -6.14 -6.92 -7.88
CA GLN A 106 -7.12 -6.85 -6.79
C GLN A 106 -6.56 -7.25 -5.40
N ALA A 107 -5.25 -7.25 -5.20
CA ALA A 107 -4.64 -7.51 -3.90
C ALA A 107 -4.90 -6.34 -2.94
N ASN A 108 -5.00 -6.64 -1.65
CA ASN A 108 -5.10 -5.65 -0.57
C ASN A 108 -3.73 -5.45 0.07
N LEU A 109 -3.10 -4.31 -0.20
CA LEU A 109 -1.84 -3.84 0.39
C LEU A 109 -2.06 -2.58 1.24
N SER A 110 -3.31 -2.35 1.70
CA SER A 110 -3.61 -1.17 2.48
C SER A 110 -2.75 -1.11 3.74
N ARG A 111 -2.19 0.09 4.01
CA ARG A 111 -1.28 0.36 5.13
C ARG A 111 -0.04 -0.54 5.18
N ALA A 112 0.33 -1.20 4.10
CA ALA A 112 1.57 -1.98 4.03
C ALA A 112 2.79 -1.05 4.08
N LYS A 113 3.88 -1.53 4.68
CA LYS A 113 5.18 -0.86 4.64
C LYS A 113 5.93 -1.38 3.43
N MET A 114 6.20 -0.52 2.45
CA MET A 114 6.77 -0.89 1.17
C MET A 114 7.94 0.04 0.77
N LYS A 115 8.55 0.68 1.76
CA LYS A 115 9.69 1.57 1.49
C LYS A 115 10.77 0.83 0.69
N GLY A 116 11.19 1.42 -0.44
CA GLY A 116 12.19 0.84 -1.32
C GLY A 116 11.81 -0.50 -1.96
N ALA A 117 10.55 -0.91 -1.92
CA ALA A 117 10.11 -2.14 -2.57
C ALA A 117 10.23 -2.04 -4.09
N MET A 118 10.55 -3.16 -4.74
CA MET A 118 10.71 -3.24 -6.19
C MET A 118 9.45 -3.83 -6.83
N LEU A 119 8.72 -3.03 -7.63
CA LEU A 119 7.47 -3.42 -8.30
C LEU A 119 7.55 -3.22 -9.82
N PHE A 120 8.76 -3.21 -10.40
CA PHE A 120 8.94 -3.01 -11.84
C PHE A 120 8.10 -4.01 -12.66
N GLU A 121 7.30 -3.50 -13.61
CA GLU A 121 6.37 -4.26 -14.44
C GLU A 121 5.37 -5.13 -13.64
N ALA A 122 5.07 -4.83 -12.37
CA ALA A 122 4.05 -5.57 -11.62
C ALA A 122 2.65 -5.29 -12.18
N GLU A 123 1.78 -6.32 -12.14
CA GLU A 123 0.39 -6.20 -12.56
C GLU A 123 -0.50 -5.99 -11.32
N ALA A 124 -0.84 -4.74 -11.04
CA ALA A 124 -1.54 -4.34 -9.82
C ALA A 124 -2.91 -3.68 -10.09
N GLY A 125 -3.52 -3.99 -11.25
CA GLY A 125 -4.83 -3.42 -11.59
C GLY A 125 -5.85 -3.61 -10.46
N ARG A 126 -6.52 -2.51 -10.05
CA ARG A 126 -7.48 -2.47 -8.94
C ARG A 126 -6.94 -2.95 -7.59
N ALA A 127 -5.64 -3.01 -7.40
CA ALA A 127 -5.06 -3.26 -6.08
C ALA A 127 -5.28 -2.06 -5.14
N ASP A 128 -5.34 -2.34 -3.85
CA ASP A 128 -5.54 -1.34 -2.81
C ASP A 128 -4.23 -1.10 -2.04
N PHE A 129 -3.61 0.05 -2.25
CA PHE A 129 -2.43 0.56 -1.55
C PHE A 129 -2.80 1.73 -0.62
N SER A 130 -4.07 1.91 -0.28
CA SER A 130 -4.51 3.05 0.53
C SER A 130 -3.72 3.13 1.85
N GLY A 131 -3.12 4.30 2.11
CA GLY A 131 -2.30 4.56 3.29
C GLY A 131 -1.01 3.74 3.37
N ALA A 132 -0.58 3.06 2.29
CA ALA A 132 0.69 2.35 2.27
C ALA A 132 1.89 3.32 2.25
N ASP A 133 3.01 2.89 2.81
CA ASP A 133 4.29 3.60 2.67
C ASP A 133 5.07 3.01 1.48
N LEU A 134 5.00 3.69 0.35
CA LEU A 134 5.67 3.39 -0.92
C LEU A 134 6.84 4.36 -1.17
N SER A 135 7.35 5.03 -0.12
CA SER A 135 8.48 5.95 -0.28
C SER A 135 9.68 5.23 -0.91
N GLU A 136 10.34 5.89 -1.87
CA GLU A 136 11.49 5.35 -2.60
C GLU A 136 11.20 4.02 -3.35
N ALA A 137 9.93 3.61 -3.50
CA ALA A 137 9.59 2.37 -4.20
C ALA A 137 9.87 2.46 -5.71
N LEU A 138 10.38 1.38 -6.29
CA LEU A 138 10.70 1.27 -7.71
C LEU A 138 9.50 0.65 -8.45
N MET A 139 8.62 1.49 -9.00
CA MET A 139 7.35 1.11 -9.60
C MET A 139 7.33 1.35 -11.12
N GLY A 140 8.50 1.47 -11.76
CA GLY A 140 8.59 1.73 -13.18
C GLY A 140 7.76 0.75 -14.01
N SER A 141 7.01 1.25 -14.99
CA SER A 141 6.12 0.47 -15.86
C SER A 141 5.07 -0.39 -15.14
N ILE A 142 4.74 -0.10 -13.88
CA ILE A 142 3.68 -0.80 -13.15
C ILE A 142 2.33 -0.63 -13.87
N ARG A 143 1.51 -1.68 -13.88
CA ARG A 143 0.14 -1.65 -14.39
C ARG A 143 -0.84 -1.57 -13.22
N LEU A 144 -1.28 -0.34 -12.90
CA LEU A 144 -2.08 -0.04 -11.72
C LEU A 144 -3.42 0.66 -12.08
N ALA A 145 -3.95 0.38 -13.26
CA ALA A 145 -5.21 0.98 -13.69
C ALA A 145 -6.34 0.68 -12.69
N GLY A 146 -7.07 1.74 -12.30
CA GLY A 146 -8.15 1.68 -11.29
C GLY A 146 -7.66 1.30 -9.89
N GLY A 147 -6.37 1.38 -9.61
CA GLY A 147 -5.80 1.13 -8.28
C GLY A 147 -6.12 2.24 -7.28
N LYS A 148 -6.05 1.93 -5.99
CA LYS A 148 -6.27 2.89 -4.91
C LYS A 148 -4.96 3.16 -4.19
N LEU A 149 -4.57 4.44 -4.14
CA LEU A 149 -3.39 4.93 -3.43
C LEU A 149 -3.76 6.12 -2.51
N ASP A 150 -5.04 6.18 -2.10
CA ASP A 150 -5.54 7.29 -1.29
C ASP A 150 -4.75 7.39 0.02
N GLY A 151 -4.19 8.57 0.30
CA GLY A 151 -3.37 8.82 1.46
C GLY A 151 -2.06 8.01 1.53
N ALA A 152 -1.65 7.34 0.46
CA ALA A 152 -0.37 6.65 0.41
C ALA A 152 0.82 7.63 0.39
N ASN A 153 1.96 7.21 0.92
CA ASN A 153 3.22 7.93 0.83
C ASN A 153 4.05 7.39 -0.35
N LEU A 154 4.19 8.18 -1.40
CA LEU A 154 4.98 7.89 -2.60
C LEU A 154 6.15 8.88 -2.75
N THR A 155 6.61 9.50 -1.65
CA THR A 155 7.73 10.45 -1.68
C THR A 155 8.95 9.76 -2.33
N GLU A 156 9.53 10.43 -3.35
CA GLU A 156 10.68 9.94 -4.11
C GLU A 156 10.47 8.57 -4.80
N ALA A 157 9.23 8.13 -4.98
CA ALA A 157 8.95 6.88 -5.70
C ALA A 157 9.18 7.05 -7.20
N ASP A 158 9.66 5.99 -7.86
CA ASP A 158 9.82 5.92 -9.30
C ASP A 158 8.62 5.22 -9.95
N LEU A 159 7.78 6.00 -10.66
CA LEU A 159 6.62 5.54 -11.42
C LEU A 159 6.79 5.80 -12.93
N GLU A 160 8.04 5.85 -13.42
CA GLU A 160 8.30 6.09 -14.84
C GLU A 160 7.49 5.12 -15.72
N ALA A 161 6.82 5.66 -16.74
CA ALA A 161 5.98 4.92 -17.69
C ALA A 161 4.87 4.07 -17.04
N ALA A 162 4.47 4.37 -15.81
CA ALA A 162 3.40 3.64 -15.10
C ALA A 162 2.04 3.83 -15.79
N GLN A 163 1.21 2.77 -15.76
CA GLN A 163 -0.17 2.79 -16.26
C GLN A 163 -1.13 2.99 -15.08
N LEU A 164 -1.58 4.23 -14.90
CA LEU A 164 -2.33 4.72 -13.74
C LEU A 164 -3.72 5.25 -14.14
N ASP A 165 -4.22 4.85 -15.32
CA ASP A 165 -5.53 5.29 -15.79
C ASP A 165 -6.61 4.97 -14.75
N ASP A 166 -7.49 5.93 -14.43
CA ASP A 166 -8.55 5.81 -13.43
C ASP A 166 -8.07 5.50 -11.99
N ALA A 167 -6.78 5.60 -11.69
CA ALA A 167 -6.26 5.37 -10.35
C ALA A 167 -6.57 6.54 -9.40
N SER A 168 -6.73 6.24 -8.11
CA SER A 168 -6.98 7.26 -7.08
C SER A 168 -5.76 7.48 -6.20
N PHE A 169 -5.33 8.73 -6.11
CA PHE A 169 -4.25 9.26 -5.28
C PHE A 169 -4.77 10.37 -4.35
N ALA A 170 -6.05 10.35 -3.99
CA ALA A 170 -6.63 11.43 -3.20
C ALA A 170 -5.86 11.60 -1.87
N GLY A 171 -5.34 12.81 -1.63
CA GLY A 171 -4.54 13.12 -0.44
C GLY A 171 -3.22 12.35 -0.34
N ALA A 172 -2.74 11.70 -1.39
CA ALA A 172 -1.45 11.01 -1.41
C ALA A 172 -0.28 12.00 -1.38
N ARG A 173 0.87 11.53 -0.94
CA ARG A 173 2.13 12.26 -0.93
C ARG A 173 3.01 11.74 -2.07
N LEU A 174 3.40 12.63 -2.96
CA LEU A 174 4.16 12.36 -4.19
C LEU A 174 5.37 13.32 -4.34
N GLU A 175 5.82 13.93 -3.22
CA GLU A 175 6.92 14.89 -3.26
C GLU A 175 8.16 14.27 -3.89
N GLY A 176 8.69 14.90 -4.94
CA GLY A 176 9.85 14.43 -5.69
C GLY A 176 9.65 13.13 -6.46
N ALA A 177 8.42 12.61 -6.56
CA ALA A 177 8.15 11.37 -7.31
C ALA A 177 8.41 11.56 -8.81
N ASN A 178 8.90 10.51 -9.47
CA ASN A 178 9.09 10.42 -10.91
C ASN A 178 7.86 9.78 -11.57
N LEU A 179 7.06 10.57 -12.30
CA LEU A 179 5.91 10.09 -13.09
C LEU A 179 6.11 10.34 -14.59
N HIS A 180 7.38 10.44 -15.04
CA HIS A 180 7.75 10.67 -16.43
C HIS A 180 7.06 9.66 -17.35
N GLN A 181 6.43 10.16 -18.45
CA GLN A 181 5.69 9.36 -19.42
C GLN A 181 4.56 8.48 -18.83
N GLY A 182 4.10 8.79 -17.62
CA GLY A 182 2.99 8.09 -16.99
C GLY A 182 1.67 8.25 -17.75
N ARG A 183 0.87 7.19 -17.77
CA ARG A 183 -0.52 7.25 -18.26
C ARG A 183 -1.44 7.42 -17.08
N MET A 184 -2.08 8.59 -16.97
CA MET A 184 -2.91 8.99 -15.81
C MET A 184 -4.28 9.51 -16.25
N LEU A 185 -4.80 9.00 -17.37
CA LEU A 185 -6.11 9.42 -17.89
C LEU A 185 -7.18 9.25 -16.79
N ARG A 186 -7.91 10.32 -16.48
CA ARG A 186 -8.94 10.37 -15.42
C ARG A 186 -8.46 10.00 -14.01
N ALA A 187 -7.18 10.03 -13.75
CA ALA A 187 -6.68 9.78 -12.39
C ALA A 187 -7.17 10.86 -11.41
N ASN A 188 -7.37 10.48 -10.16
CA ASN A 188 -7.82 11.39 -9.11
C ASN A 188 -6.66 11.74 -8.15
N LEU A 189 -6.10 12.95 -8.29
CA LEU A 189 -5.06 13.50 -7.40
C LEU A 189 -5.61 14.62 -6.50
N ARG A 190 -6.92 14.62 -6.22
CA ARG A 190 -7.53 15.66 -5.39
C ARG A 190 -6.81 15.79 -4.05
N GLY A 191 -6.35 17.02 -3.75
CA GLY A 191 -5.65 17.33 -2.50
C GLY A 191 -4.33 16.57 -2.30
N ALA A 192 -3.78 15.95 -3.34
CA ALA A 192 -2.46 15.33 -3.27
C ALA A 192 -1.36 16.37 -3.07
N VAL A 193 -0.25 15.95 -2.44
CA VAL A 193 0.95 16.77 -2.30
C VAL A 193 2.01 16.20 -3.23
N ALA A 194 2.37 16.93 -4.28
CA ALA A 194 3.30 16.51 -5.31
C ALA A 194 4.33 17.61 -5.64
N ASP A 195 4.76 18.33 -4.61
CA ASP A 195 5.76 19.38 -4.75
C ASP A 195 7.06 18.77 -5.31
N GLY A 196 7.61 19.39 -6.37
CA GLY A 196 8.82 18.91 -7.03
C GLY A 196 8.69 17.61 -7.82
N ALA A 197 7.48 17.04 -7.95
CA ALA A 197 7.29 15.82 -8.75
C ALA A 197 7.48 16.08 -10.25
N ASP A 198 7.97 15.06 -10.97
CA ASP A 198 8.20 15.12 -12.42
C ASP A 198 7.11 14.35 -13.18
N PHE A 199 6.24 15.10 -13.87
CA PHE A 199 5.20 14.57 -14.75
C PHE A 199 5.57 14.69 -16.23
N THR A 200 6.82 14.98 -16.57
CA THR A 200 7.25 15.23 -17.97
C THR A 200 6.71 14.18 -18.94
N GLY A 201 6.03 14.64 -19.98
CA GLY A 201 5.46 13.79 -21.02
C GLY A 201 4.30 12.90 -20.60
N ALA A 202 3.77 13.05 -19.39
CA ALA A 202 2.66 12.25 -18.92
C ALA A 202 1.35 12.61 -19.65
N ASN A 203 0.48 11.60 -19.83
CA ASN A 203 -0.90 11.81 -20.25
C ASN A 203 -1.79 11.96 -19.02
N MET A 204 -2.14 13.20 -18.68
CA MET A 204 -2.97 13.57 -17.53
C MET A 204 -4.32 14.17 -17.98
N ARG A 205 -4.79 13.77 -19.15
CA ARG A 205 -6.08 14.22 -19.67
C ARG A 205 -7.20 13.85 -18.70
N GLU A 206 -8.14 14.78 -18.46
CA GLU A 206 -9.28 14.59 -17.55
C GLU A 206 -8.88 14.28 -16.09
N VAL A 207 -7.63 14.55 -15.70
CA VAL A 207 -7.17 14.34 -14.33
C VAL A 207 -7.84 15.33 -13.38
N ASN A 208 -8.13 14.87 -12.16
CA ASN A 208 -8.59 15.74 -11.08
C ASN A 208 -7.42 16.12 -10.16
N LEU A 209 -6.97 17.37 -10.26
CA LEU A 209 -5.93 17.97 -9.42
C LEU A 209 -6.50 19.04 -8.46
N HIS A 210 -7.82 19.04 -8.23
CA HIS A 210 -8.47 20.03 -7.38
C HIS A 210 -7.76 20.14 -6.01
N GLY A 211 -7.30 21.35 -5.68
CA GLY A 211 -6.66 21.64 -4.39
C GLY A 211 -5.32 20.91 -4.16
N ALA A 212 -4.70 20.35 -5.19
CA ALA A 212 -3.39 19.72 -5.06
C ALA A 212 -2.27 20.72 -4.83
N ALA A 213 -1.24 20.36 -4.05
CA ALA A 213 0.00 21.12 -3.92
C ALA A 213 1.01 20.58 -4.96
N LEU A 214 1.41 21.45 -5.88
CA LEU A 214 2.21 21.12 -7.08
C LEU A 214 3.35 22.13 -7.27
N ARG A 215 3.85 22.70 -6.17
CA ARG A 215 4.90 23.71 -6.25
C ARG A 215 6.17 23.12 -6.84
N GLN A 216 6.82 23.91 -7.74
CA GLN A 216 8.08 23.50 -8.36
C GLN A 216 8.01 22.17 -9.12
N SER A 217 6.82 21.62 -9.37
CA SER A 217 6.63 20.39 -10.14
C SER A 217 6.85 20.63 -11.65
N ILE A 218 7.18 19.55 -12.36
CA ILE A 218 7.53 19.62 -13.78
C ILE A 218 6.40 19.01 -14.61
N PHE A 219 5.77 19.84 -15.45
CA PHE A 219 4.72 19.47 -16.40
C PHE A 219 5.17 19.71 -17.86
N PHE A 220 6.45 19.49 -18.15
CA PHE A 220 6.97 19.66 -19.51
C PHE A 220 6.33 18.65 -20.46
N LEU A 221 5.72 19.13 -21.58
CA LEU A 221 5.03 18.29 -22.58
C LEU A 221 3.87 17.44 -22.04
N VAL A 222 3.25 17.80 -20.91
CA VAL A 222 2.13 17.07 -20.31
C VAL A 222 0.83 17.40 -21.04
N ASP A 223 -0.02 16.39 -21.25
CA ASP A 223 -1.41 16.62 -21.69
C ASP A 223 -2.33 16.75 -20.47
N LEU A 224 -2.73 18.00 -20.14
CA LEU A 224 -3.70 18.38 -19.11
C LEU A 224 -5.07 18.78 -19.72
N GLY A 225 -5.35 18.33 -20.95
CA GLY A 225 -6.63 18.62 -21.60
C GLY A 225 -7.82 18.22 -20.73
N ILE A 226 -8.78 19.16 -20.52
CA ILE A 226 -9.99 18.95 -19.70
C ILE A 226 -9.68 18.63 -18.22
N ALA A 227 -8.45 18.81 -17.74
CA ALA A 227 -8.09 18.59 -16.34
C ALA A 227 -8.76 19.58 -15.40
N ASP A 228 -9.03 19.17 -14.17
CA ASP A 228 -9.48 20.07 -13.09
C ASP A 228 -8.28 20.49 -12.23
N LEU A 229 -7.77 21.69 -12.45
CA LEU A 229 -6.69 22.33 -11.72
C LEU A 229 -7.22 23.32 -10.67
N SER A 230 -8.55 23.37 -10.47
CA SER A 230 -9.14 24.38 -9.60
C SER A 230 -8.57 24.34 -8.18
N ALA A 231 -8.25 25.52 -7.64
CA ALA A 231 -7.64 25.70 -6.34
C ALA A 231 -6.28 24.97 -6.14
N ALA A 232 -5.65 24.44 -7.18
CA ALA A 232 -4.30 23.87 -7.08
C ALA A 232 -3.25 24.95 -6.89
N ASP A 233 -2.18 24.65 -6.15
CA ASP A 233 -1.00 25.50 -6.02
C ASP A 233 0.12 24.98 -6.95
N MET A 234 0.30 25.65 -8.09
CA MET A 234 1.33 25.37 -9.08
C MET A 234 2.42 26.45 -9.10
N SER A 235 2.64 27.12 -7.96
CA SER A 235 3.67 28.14 -7.85
C SER A 235 5.03 27.58 -8.26
N TYR A 236 5.72 28.32 -9.14
CA TYR A 236 7.02 27.94 -9.69
C TYR A 236 7.04 26.63 -10.49
N ALA A 237 5.89 26.09 -10.86
CA ALA A 237 5.82 24.88 -11.70
C ALA A 237 6.29 25.18 -13.13
N VAL A 238 6.78 24.14 -13.81
CA VAL A 238 7.24 24.22 -15.20
C VAL A 238 6.17 23.61 -16.11
N LEU A 239 5.33 24.46 -16.74
CA LEU A 239 4.25 24.06 -17.67
C LEU A 239 4.66 24.20 -19.14
N ARG A 240 5.93 24.38 -19.41
CA ARG A 240 6.43 24.59 -20.78
C ARG A 240 5.90 23.50 -21.72
N SER A 241 5.29 23.93 -22.84
CA SER A 241 4.69 23.06 -23.86
C SER A 241 3.60 22.11 -23.32
N ALA A 242 3.04 22.35 -22.13
CA ALA A 242 1.88 21.60 -21.64
C ALA A 242 0.61 21.96 -22.41
N ASN A 243 -0.25 20.99 -22.64
CA ASN A 243 -1.58 21.21 -23.21
C ASN A 243 -2.60 21.48 -22.09
N LEU A 244 -3.10 22.72 -21.99
CA LEU A 244 -4.11 23.14 -21.01
C LEU A 244 -5.50 23.35 -21.65
N THR A 245 -5.74 22.78 -22.83
CA THR A 245 -7.00 22.99 -23.58
C THR A 245 -8.20 22.56 -22.73
N SER A 246 -9.12 23.50 -22.48
CA SER A 246 -10.32 23.29 -21.67
C SER A 246 -10.06 22.86 -20.22
N ALA A 247 -8.86 23.04 -19.70
CA ALA A 247 -8.58 22.81 -18.29
C ALA A 247 -9.28 23.85 -17.40
N ASN A 248 -9.87 23.40 -16.28
CA ASN A 248 -10.46 24.29 -15.27
C ASN A 248 -9.34 24.84 -14.37
N GLN A 249 -9.05 26.13 -14.47
CA GLN A 249 -8.01 26.81 -13.71
C GLN A 249 -8.59 27.78 -12.65
N ALA A 250 -9.84 27.59 -12.21
CA ALA A 250 -10.49 28.50 -11.26
C ALA A 250 -9.76 28.50 -9.91
N GLY A 251 -9.15 29.64 -9.56
CA GLY A 251 -8.41 29.79 -8.30
C GLY A 251 -7.08 29.04 -8.24
N THR A 252 -6.56 28.57 -9.38
CA THR A 252 -5.20 28.01 -9.44
C THR A 252 -4.17 29.10 -9.16
N VAL A 253 -3.20 28.80 -8.27
CA VAL A 253 -2.06 29.68 -8.01
C VAL A 253 -0.93 29.32 -8.96
N LEU A 254 -0.50 30.31 -9.77
CA LEU A 254 0.53 30.14 -10.82
C LEU A 254 1.72 31.08 -10.62
N THR A 255 1.86 31.72 -9.45
CA THR A 255 2.93 32.69 -9.18
C THR A 255 4.31 32.09 -9.51
N GLY A 256 5.04 32.77 -10.40
CA GLY A 256 6.36 32.32 -10.84
C GLY A 256 6.38 31.06 -11.73
N ALA A 257 5.22 30.54 -12.11
CA ALA A 257 5.16 29.37 -13.00
C ALA A 257 5.62 29.71 -14.41
N MET A 258 6.35 28.79 -15.03
CA MET A 258 6.70 28.87 -16.45
C MET A 258 5.55 28.32 -17.29
N MET A 259 4.87 29.20 -18.03
CA MET A 259 3.68 28.88 -18.81
C MET A 259 4.02 28.10 -20.09
N PRO A 260 3.02 27.50 -20.78
CA PRO A 260 3.25 26.70 -21.99
C PRO A 260 4.00 27.46 -23.13
N ASP A 261 3.86 28.76 -23.19
CA ASP A 261 4.50 29.64 -24.16
C ASP A 261 5.90 30.17 -23.74
N ASN A 262 6.43 29.63 -22.62
CA ASN A 262 7.69 30.02 -21.96
C ASN A 262 7.64 31.40 -21.26
N THR A 263 6.48 32.02 -21.10
CA THR A 263 6.35 33.21 -20.27
C THR A 263 6.33 32.82 -18.77
N ILE A 264 6.72 33.74 -17.90
CA ILE A 264 6.62 33.55 -16.44
C ILE A 264 5.33 34.22 -15.98
N HIS A 265 4.49 33.49 -15.27
CA HIS A 265 3.30 34.04 -14.66
C HIS A 265 3.67 34.94 -13.47
N PRO A 266 3.16 36.17 -13.38
CA PRO A 266 3.54 37.13 -12.33
C PRO A 266 3.15 36.67 -10.92
#